data_478ba476502deb4c2f28b3174140fcf6
#
_entry.id   478ba476502deb4c2f28b3174140fcf6
#
_cell.length_a   1.000
_cell.length_b   1.000
_cell.length_c   1.000
_cell.angle_alpha   90.00
_cell.angle_beta   90.00
_cell.angle_gamma   90.00
#
_symmetry.space_group_name_H-M   'P 1'
#
loop_
_entity.id
_entity.type
_entity.pdbx_description
1 polymer ?
#
loop_
_entity_poly.entity_id
_entity_poly.type
_entity_poly.pdbx_seq_one_letter_code
_entity_poly.pdbx_strand_id
1 'polypeptide(L)'
;GMHVVFLAFDAVIRKPLKLDAVERVNIIYSNAAALVIPLVQALLGSEYVVYSCAFVIVQLILLWTHASACLQGSTKLEWKKILTNVNLIAIVAGALLYLLHISLPAPIVSTLSSVGNMIGPMGMLLAGMAIAEVPLKKVFCTLRNYLPVVLRLLMVPVIVLLLLRVVHAAGWISDGKAILMTVYLSAITPSCATVTSMAQLYNRDAAHSSALYVLSTLLSIFTMPLMIGLFEVLI
;
A
#
# COMPACT_ATOMS: atom_id res chain seq x y z
N GLY A 1 -5.34 12.77 2.84
CA GLY A 1 -5.06 12.82 4.27
C GLY A 1 -4.11 11.73 4.74
N MET A 2 -4.42 10.44 4.50
CA MET A 2 -3.72 9.27 5.08
C MET A 2 -2.22 9.22 4.78
N HIS A 3 -1.82 9.44 3.54
CA HIS A 3 -0.40 9.44 3.15
C HIS A 3 0.42 10.54 3.86
N VAL A 4 -0.22 11.67 4.19
CA VAL A 4 0.43 12.72 4.98
C VAL A 4 0.77 12.19 6.37
N VAL A 5 -0.13 11.40 6.97
CA VAL A 5 0.11 10.76 8.27
C VAL A 5 1.29 9.79 8.20
N PHE A 6 1.38 8.99 7.14
CA PHE A 6 2.50 8.06 6.95
C PHE A 6 3.84 8.79 6.79
N LEU A 7 3.85 9.86 5.98
CA LEU A 7 5.04 10.68 5.79
C LEU A 7 5.46 11.44 7.06
N ALA A 8 4.48 11.97 7.82
CA ALA A 8 4.74 12.61 9.10
C ALA A 8 5.27 11.61 10.12
N PHE A 9 4.68 10.41 10.20
CA PHE A 9 5.15 9.34 11.05
C PHE A 9 6.61 8.98 10.72
N ASP A 10 6.94 8.75 9.44
CA ASP A 10 8.31 8.50 9.00
C ASP A 10 9.26 9.62 9.43
N ALA A 11 8.86 10.88 9.22
CA ALA A 11 9.69 12.04 9.58
C ALA A 11 10.06 12.06 11.06
N VAL A 12 9.14 11.61 11.93
CA VAL A 12 9.37 11.55 13.39
C VAL A 12 10.28 10.37 13.75
N ILE A 13 10.03 9.17 13.20
CA ILE A 13 10.70 7.95 13.67
C ILE A 13 12.05 7.67 13.00
N ARG A 14 12.29 8.19 11.78
CA ARG A 14 13.48 7.84 10.98
C ARG A 14 14.81 8.11 11.68
N LYS A 15 14.92 9.21 12.40
CA LYS A 15 16.16 9.61 13.10
C LYS A 15 16.39 8.79 14.38
N PRO A 16 15.42 8.73 15.34
CA PRO A 16 15.62 8.00 16.58
C PRO A 16 15.82 6.49 16.37
N LEU A 17 15.14 5.90 15.38
CA LEU A 17 15.26 4.47 15.09
C LEU A 17 16.36 4.15 14.06
N LYS A 18 17.07 5.16 13.55
CA LYS A 18 18.15 5.02 12.55
C LYS A 18 17.69 4.17 11.35
N LEU A 19 16.50 4.45 10.82
CA LEU A 19 15.93 3.73 9.70
C LEU A 19 16.67 4.09 8.41
N ASP A 20 17.04 3.07 7.65
CA ASP A 20 17.59 3.26 6.30
C ASP A 20 16.49 3.57 5.27
N ALA A 21 16.89 3.89 4.04
CA ALA A 21 15.95 4.25 2.98
C ALA A 21 14.99 3.11 2.63
N VAL A 22 15.47 1.85 2.65
CA VAL A 22 14.68 0.66 2.31
C VAL A 22 13.64 0.40 3.41
N GLU A 23 14.03 0.44 4.68
CA GLU A 23 13.14 0.27 5.83
C GLU A 23 12.02 1.32 5.82
N ARG A 24 12.37 2.60 5.61
CA ARG A 24 11.42 3.71 5.56
C ARG A 24 10.37 3.53 4.47
N VAL A 25 10.81 3.21 3.25
CA VAL A 25 9.90 3.02 2.13
C VAL A 25 8.99 1.80 2.36
N ASN A 26 9.49 0.71 2.95
CA ASN A 26 8.67 -0.45 3.32
C ASN A 26 7.66 -0.14 4.43
N ILE A 27 7.95 0.80 5.35
CA ILE A 27 7.00 1.24 6.38
C ILE A 27 5.88 2.10 5.78
N ILE A 28 6.21 3.02 4.87
CA ILE A 28 5.26 4.00 4.33
C ILE A 28 4.31 3.34 3.32
N TYR A 29 4.83 2.54 2.39
CA TYR A 29 4.09 2.05 1.23
C TYR A 29 3.50 0.67 1.45
N SER A 30 2.18 0.59 1.32
CA SER A 30 1.39 -0.63 1.50
C SER A 30 1.17 -1.39 0.20
N ASN A 31 0.87 -2.67 0.30
CA ASN A 31 0.47 -3.49 -0.84
C ASN A 31 -1.02 -3.28 -1.18
N ALA A 32 -1.42 -2.00 -1.26
CA ALA A 32 -2.82 -1.62 -1.41
C ALA A 32 -3.41 -2.08 -2.75
N ALA A 33 -2.69 -1.92 -3.86
CA ALA A 33 -3.22 -2.28 -5.18
C ALA A 33 -3.55 -3.77 -5.32
N ALA A 34 -2.69 -4.65 -4.78
CA ALA A 34 -2.87 -6.09 -4.94
C ALA A 34 -3.79 -6.71 -3.87
N LEU A 35 -3.85 -6.15 -2.67
CA LEU A 35 -4.59 -6.75 -1.55
C LEU A 35 -5.87 -5.99 -1.19
N VAL A 36 -5.85 -4.66 -1.18
CA VAL A 36 -7.00 -3.87 -0.68
C VAL A 36 -8.19 -3.97 -1.62
N ILE A 37 -7.97 -3.85 -2.94
CA ILE A 37 -9.07 -3.88 -3.91
C ILE A 37 -9.88 -5.18 -3.80
N PRO A 38 -9.26 -6.38 -3.87
CA PRO A 38 -10.00 -7.63 -3.68
C PRO A 38 -10.63 -7.75 -2.29
N LEU A 39 -9.94 -7.28 -1.25
CA LEU A 39 -10.42 -7.36 0.13
C LEU A 39 -11.65 -6.46 0.35
N VAL A 40 -11.61 -5.23 -0.13
CA VAL A 40 -12.76 -4.30 -0.05
C VAL A 40 -13.93 -4.86 -0.84
N GLN A 41 -13.70 -5.38 -2.03
CA GLN A 41 -14.75 -5.99 -2.84
C GLN A 41 -15.41 -7.17 -2.12
N ALA A 42 -14.63 -7.98 -1.43
CA ALA A 42 -15.12 -9.16 -0.70
C ALA A 42 -15.85 -8.81 0.62
N LEU A 43 -15.40 -7.78 1.35
CA LEU A 43 -15.93 -7.43 2.66
C LEU A 43 -17.03 -6.37 2.64
N LEU A 44 -16.93 -5.40 1.73
CA LEU A 44 -17.79 -4.21 1.73
C LEU A 44 -18.64 -4.10 0.46
N GLY A 45 -18.24 -4.73 -0.63
CA GLY A 45 -18.93 -4.64 -1.92
C GLY A 45 -18.18 -3.82 -2.96
N SER A 46 -18.62 -3.95 -4.22
CA SER A 46 -17.96 -3.32 -5.38
C SER A 46 -18.07 -1.80 -5.38
N GLU A 47 -19.10 -1.24 -4.76
CA GLU A 47 -19.32 0.21 -4.66
C GLU A 47 -18.22 0.92 -3.86
N TYR A 48 -17.62 0.24 -2.88
CA TYR A 48 -16.55 0.82 -2.05
C TYR A 48 -15.17 0.76 -2.69
N VAL A 49 -15.00 0.01 -3.77
CA VAL A 49 -13.71 -0.12 -4.49
C VAL A 49 -13.21 1.23 -5.01
N VAL A 50 -14.10 2.16 -5.37
CA VAL A 50 -13.74 3.50 -5.84
C VAL A 50 -12.91 4.28 -4.80
N TYR A 51 -13.22 4.12 -3.51
CA TYR A 51 -12.46 4.77 -2.42
C TYR A 51 -11.07 4.16 -2.26
N SER A 52 -10.94 2.85 -2.48
CA SER A 52 -9.64 2.17 -2.53
C SER A 52 -8.80 2.68 -3.70
N CYS A 53 -9.41 2.87 -4.87
CA CYS A 53 -8.71 3.42 -6.04
C CYS A 53 -8.15 4.83 -5.77
N ALA A 54 -8.91 5.68 -5.09
CA ALA A 54 -8.43 7.01 -4.71
C ALA A 54 -7.18 6.94 -3.80
N PHE A 55 -7.13 5.99 -2.85
CA PHE A 55 -5.95 5.75 -2.04
C PHE A 55 -4.77 5.27 -2.89
N VAL A 56 -5.00 4.28 -3.75
CA VAL A 56 -3.97 3.68 -4.62
C VAL A 56 -3.38 4.70 -5.59
N ILE A 57 -4.19 5.59 -6.17
CA ILE A 57 -3.73 6.67 -7.06
C ILE A 57 -2.70 7.55 -6.35
N VAL A 58 -3.04 8.05 -5.17
CA VAL A 58 -2.13 8.90 -4.39
C VAL A 58 -0.87 8.13 -3.99
N GLN A 59 -1.02 6.87 -3.58
CA GLN A 59 0.11 6.01 -3.24
C GLN A 59 1.06 5.81 -4.41
N LEU A 60 0.55 5.55 -5.62
CA LEU A 60 1.38 5.35 -6.81
C LEU A 60 2.15 6.61 -7.18
N ILE A 61 1.51 7.78 -7.14
CA ILE A 61 2.20 9.06 -7.35
C ILE A 61 3.35 9.22 -6.35
N LEU A 62 3.09 8.99 -5.06
CA LEU A 62 4.10 9.11 -4.02
C LEU A 62 5.20 8.03 -4.13
N LEU A 63 4.85 6.83 -4.55
CA LEU A 63 5.82 5.76 -4.76
C LEU A 63 6.85 6.15 -5.83
N TRP A 64 6.40 6.69 -6.96
CA TRP A 64 7.29 7.11 -8.06
C TRP A 64 7.95 8.49 -7.84
N THR A 65 7.50 9.26 -6.87
CA THR A 65 8.11 10.54 -6.49
C THR A 65 8.94 10.42 -5.21
N HIS A 66 8.29 10.30 -4.08
CA HIS A 66 8.93 10.27 -2.76
C HIS A 66 9.77 9.01 -2.51
N ALA A 67 9.23 7.79 -2.79
CA ALA A 67 9.99 6.56 -2.55
C ALA A 67 11.21 6.49 -3.48
N SER A 68 11.05 6.86 -4.75
CA SER A 68 12.15 6.97 -5.71
C SER A 68 13.23 7.92 -5.19
N ALA A 69 12.87 9.13 -4.73
CA ALA A 69 13.81 10.09 -4.17
C ALA A 69 14.52 9.55 -2.91
N CYS A 70 13.80 8.88 -2.02
CA CYS A 70 14.38 8.24 -0.83
C CYS A 70 15.41 7.16 -1.19
N LEU A 71 15.08 6.30 -2.15
CA LEU A 71 15.97 5.20 -2.56
C LEU A 71 17.17 5.70 -3.37
N GLN A 72 17.01 6.73 -4.19
CA GLN A 72 18.14 7.34 -4.92
C GLN A 72 19.07 8.11 -3.98
N GLY A 73 18.59 8.58 -2.84
CA GLY A 73 19.33 9.50 -1.96
C GLY A 73 19.49 10.88 -2.59
N SER A 74 18.65 11.23 -3.58
CA SER A 74 18.67 12.48 -4.33
C SER A 74 17.28 13.10 -4.30
N THR A 75 17.22 14.40 -4.09
CA THR A 75 15.97 15.17 -4.15
C THR A 75 15.58 15.57 -5.57
N LYS A 76 16.34 15.14 -6.57
CA LYS A 76 16.05 15.47 -7.98
C LYS A 76 14.89 14.61 -8.46
N LEU A 77 13.72 15.22 -8.60
CA LEU A 77 12.54 14.62 -9.23
C LEU A 77 12.80 14.43 -10.72
N GLU A 78 12.83 13.19 -11.16
CA GLU A 78 12.94 12.85 -12.59
C GLU A 78 11.55 12.91 -13.25
N TRP A 79 11.02 14.10 -13.43
CA TRP A 79 9.69 14.35 -13.98
C TRP A 79 9.41 13.55 -15.25
N LYS A 80 10.43 13.36 -16.10
CA LYS A 80 10.29 12.58 -17.33
C LYS A 80 9.94 11.12 -17.05
N LYS A 81 10.60 10.47 -16.08
CA LYS A 81 10.30 9.08 -15.69
C LYS A 81 8.92 8.95 -15.03
N ILE A 82 8.49 9.97 -14.30
CA ILE A 82 7.18 9.99 -13.67
C ILE A 82 6.10 10.08 -14.75
N LEU A 83 6.19 11.05 -15.65
CA LEU A 83 5.19 11.29 -16.69
C LEU A 83 5.11 10.19 -17.74
N THR A 84 6.21 9.47 -18.00
CA THR A 84 6.24 8.32 -18.92
C THR A 84 5.94 6.99 -18.24
N ASN A 85 5.60 7.00 -16.93
CA ASN A 85 5.24 5.78 -16.23
C ASN A 85 3.89 5.24 -16.71
N VAL A 86 3.89 4.01 -17.24
CA VAL A 86 2.70 3.37 -17.82
C VAL A 86 1.55 3.28 -16.80
N ASN A 87 1.87 3.00 -15.52
CA ASN A 87 0.85 2.93 -14.48
C ASN A 87 0.19 4.29 -14.24
N LEU A 88 0.99 5.37 -14.21
CA LEU A 88 0.46 6.73 -14.03
C LEU A 88 -0.38 7.15 -15.24
N ILE A 89 0.07 6.84 -16.47
CA ILE A 89 -0.68 7.11 -17.70
C ILE A 89 -2.03 6.38 -17.67
N ALA A 90 -2.03 5.08 -17.32
CA ALA A 90 -3.27 4.28 -17.23
C ALA A 90 -4.25 4.84 -16.19
N ILE A 91 -3.73 5.27 -15.02
CA ILE A 91 -4.56 5.87 -13.96
C ILE A 91 -5.18 7.18 -14.43
N VAL A 92 -4.38 8.07 -15.04
CA VAL A 92 -4.87 9.35 -15.55
C VAL A 92 -5.90 9.12 -16.66
N ALA A 93 -5.65 8.19 -17.57
CA ALA A 93 -6.59 7.84 -18.64
C ALA A 93 -7.91 7.31 -18.05
N GLY A 94 -7.85 6.38 -17.09
CA GLY A 94 -9.04 5.85 -16.41
C GLY A 94 -9.82 6.93 -15.65
N ALA A 95 -9.11 7.81 -14.94
CA ALA A 95 -9.73 8.93 -14.24
C ALA A 95 -10.42 9.93 -15.20
N LEU A 96 -9.79 10.23 -16.34
CA LEU A 96 -10.39 11.09 -17.36
C LEU A 96 -11.64 10.46 -17.98
N LEU A 97 -11.61 9.18 -18.32
CA LEU A 97 -12.79 8.45 -18.82
C LEU A 97 -13.95 8.52 -17.82
N TYR A 98 -13.64 8.33 -16.53
CA TYR A 98 -14.63 8.41 -15.46
C TYR A 98 -15.22 9.84 -15.31
N LEU A 99 -14.37 10.85 -15.25
CA LEU A 99 -14.80 12.25 -15.09
C LEU A 99 -15.58 12.80 -16.31
N LEU A 100 -15.21 12.37 -17.51
CA LEU A 100 -15.88 12.76 -18.74
C LEU A 100 -17.12 11.91 -19.03
N HIS A 101 -17.46 10.94 -18.17
CA HIS A 101 -18.59 10.02 -18.34
C HIS A 101 -18.56 9.28 -19.70
N ILE A 102 -17.36 8.99 -20.22
CA ILE A 102 -17.20 8.30 -21.50
C ILE A 102 -17.49 6.81 -21.29
N SER A 103 -18.57 6.30 -21.87
CA SER A 103 -18.89 4.88 -21.87
C SER A 103 -18.03 4.17 -22.92
N LEU A 104 -17.26 3.18 -22.48
CA LEU A 104 -16.49 2.32 -23.38
C LEU A 104 -17.39 1.23 -23.97
N PRO A 105 -17.14 0.75 -25.21
CA PRO A 105 -17.83 -0.40 -25.80
C PRO A 105 -17.72 -1.63 -24.90
N ALA A 106 -18.83 -2.40 -24.83
CA ALA A 106 -18.92 -3.57 -23.95
C ALA A 106 -17.76 -4.59 -24.08
N PRO A 107 -17.23 -4.91 -25.28
CA PRO A 107 -16.07 -5.80 -25.40
C PRO A 107 -14.80 -5.26 -24.72
N ILE A 108 -14.59 -3.94 -24.78
CA ILE A 108 -13.43 -3.31 -24.13
C ILE A 108 -13.58 -3.38 -22.62
N VAL A 109 -14.78 -3.05 -22.10
CA VAL A 109 -15.07 -3.14 -20.66
C VAL A 109 -14.88 -4.56 -20.16
N SER A 110 -15.39 -5.56 -20.87
CA SER A 110 -15.25 -6.97 -20.52
C SER A 110 -13.79 -7.42 -20.48
N THR A 111 -13.00 -7.02 -21.47
CA THR A 111 -11.55 -7.32 -21.52
C THR A 111 -10.80 -6.67 -20.36
N LEU A 112 -11.03 -5.38 -20.12
CA LEU A 112 -10.39 -4.65 -19.02
C LEU A 112 -10.79 -5.24 -17.65
N SER A 113 -12.06 -5.62 -17.50
CA SER A 113 -12.54 -6.27 -16.27
C SER A 113 -11.88 -7.64 -16.06
N SER A 114 -11.76 -8.46 -17.11
CA SER A 114 -11.10 -9.76 -17.03
C SER A 114 -9.63 -9.63 -16.62
N VAL A 115 -8.90 -8.69 -17.21
CA VAL A 115 -7.50 -8.39 -16.84
C VAL A 115 -7.42 -7.83 -15.42
N GLY A 116 -8.33 -6.92 -15.06
CA GLY A 116 -8.41 -6.35 -13.70
C GLY A 116 -8.64 -7.42 -12.63
N ASN A 117 -9.49 -8.41 -12.89
CA ASN A 117 -9.75 -9.51 -11.96
C ASN A 117 -8.54 -10.44 -11.74
N MET A 118 -7.52 -10.37 -12.60
CA MET A 118 -6.24 -11.09 -12.40
C MET A 118 -5.33 -10.44 -11.35
N ILE A 119 -5.58 -9.20 -10.92
CA ILE A 119 -4.73 -8.48 -9.95
C ILE A 119 -4.54 -9.28 -8.66
N GLY A 120 -5.62 -9.80 -8.09
CA GLY A 120 -5.56 -10.61 -6.87
C GLY A 120 -4.75 -11.90 -7.04
N PRO A 121 -5.11 -12.80 -7.97
CA PRO A 121 -4.35 -14.04 -8.22
C PRO A 121 -2.88 -13.79 -8.58
N MET A 122 -2.59 -12.81 -9.44
CA MET A 122 -1.21 -12.48 -9.81
C MET A 122 -0.42 -11.88 -8.64
N GLY A 123 -1.07 -11.07 -7.80
CA GLY A 123 -0.46 -10.56 -6.57
C GLY A 123 -0.09 -11.69 -5.59
N MET A 124 -0.94 -12.70 -5.45
CA MET A 124 -0.65 -13.88 -4.62
C MET A 124 0.48 -14.74 -5.20
N LEU A 125 0.52 -14.91 -6.52
CA LEU A 125 1.63 -15.61 -7.19
C LEU A 125 2.96 -14.90 -6.99
N LEU A 126 3.00 -13.58 -7.19
CA LEU A 126 4.20 -12.76 -6.96
C LEU A 126 4.65 -12.83 -5.49
N ALA A 127 3.72 -12.80 -4.54
CA ALA A 127 4.03 -12.98 -3.13
C ALA A 127 4.65 -14.36 -2.86
N GLY A 128 4.07 -15.42 -3.41
CA GLY A 128 4.59 -16.78 -3.30
C GLY A 128 5.98 -16.93 -3.90
N MET A 129 6.22 -16.37 -5.07
CA MET A 129 7.55 -16.37 -5.73
C MET A 129 8.59 -15.63 -4.86
N ALA A 130 8.25 -14.45 -4.36
CA ALA A 130 9.14 -13.69 -3.49
C ALA A 130 9.49 -14.45 -2.19
N ILE A 131 8.52 -15.17 -1.61
CA ILE A 131 8.75 -16.04 -0.45
C ILE A 131 9.70 -17.18 -0.80
N ALA A 132 9.56 -17.79 -1.98
CA ALA A 132 10.40 -18.93 -2.41
C ALA A 132 11.86 -18.52 -2.69
N GLU A 133 12.10 -17.28 -3.11
CA GLU A 133 13.45 -16.78 -3.43
C GLU A 133 14.28 -16.42 -2.19
N VAL A 134 13.65 -16.24 -1.03
CA VAL A 134 14.35 -15.77 0.18
C VAL A 134 14.54 -16.91 1.18
N PRO A 135 15.74 -17.06 1.76
CA PRO A 135 15.98 -18.06 2.81
C PRO A 135 15.20 -17.70 4.08
N LEU A 136 14.03 -18.29 4.29
CA LEU A 136 13.10 -17.96 5.38
C LEU A 136 13.79 -17.98 6.75
N LYS A 137 14.70 -18.94 6.99
CA LYS A 137 15.48 -18.97 8.24
C LYS A 137 16.20 -17.65 8.49
N LYS A 138 16.85 -17.06 7.48
CA LYS A 138 17.56 -15.77 7.60
C LYS A 138 16.56 -14.62 7.81
N VAL A 139 15.42 -14.66 7.12
CA VAL A 139 14.36 -13.65 7.27
C VAL A 139 13.87 -13.57 8.71
N PHE A 140 13.55 -14.73 9.31
CA PHE A 140 13.03 -14.80 10.69
C PHE A 140 14.10 -14.63 11.76
N CYS A 141 15.34 -15.03 11.52
CA CYS A 141 16.41 -14.92 12.51
C CYS A 141 17.04 -13.51 12.60
N THR A 142 16.80 -12.64 11.62
CA THR A 142 17.35 -11.28 11.63
C THR A 142 16.44 -10.33 12.41
N LEU A 143 16.79 -10.06 13.68
CA LEU A 143 15.99 -9.22 14.57
C LEU A 143 15.68 -7.81 14.01
N ARG A 144 16.60 -7.27 13.22
CA ARG A 144 16.40 -5.94 12.59
C ARG A 144 15.19 -5.91 11.66
N ASN A 145 14.82 -7.02 11.02
CA ASN A 145 13.66 -7.10 10.14
C ASN A 145 12.33 -6.84 10.87
N TYR A 146 12.27 -7.18 12.17
CA TYR A 146 11.02 -7.04 12.93
C TYR A 146 10.66 -5.59 13.22
N LEU A 147 11.64 -4.70 13.35
CA LEU A 147 11.38 -3.29 13.67
C LEU A 147 10.51 -2.62 12.58
N PRO A 148 10.89 -2.59 11.29
CA PRO A 148 10.05 -2.02 10.24
C PRO A 148 8.69 -2.72 10.11
N VAL A 149 8.66 -4.04 10.29
CA VAL A 149 7.43 -4.84 10.16
C VAL A 149 6.44 -4.54 11.29
N VAL A 150 6.91 -4.44 12.54
CA VAL A 150 6.08 -4.05 13.69
C VAL A 150 5.56 -2.63 13.52
N LEU A 151 6.41 -1.70 13.10
CA LEU A 151 6.00 -0.33 12.82
C LEU A 151 4.90 -0.31 11.73
N ARG A 152 5.05 -1.09 10.66
CA ARG A 152 4.10 -1.17 9.56
C ARG A 152 2.78 -1.84 9.94
N LEU A 153 2.82 -3.00 10.62
CA LEU A 153 1.65 -3.83 10.87
C LEU A 153 0.90 -3.50 12.16
N LEU A 154 1.54 -2.81 13.10
CA LEU A 154 0.93 -2.47 14.39
C LEU A 154 0.88 -0.96 14.61
N MET A 155 2.02 -0.26 14.60
CA MET A 155 2.06 1.17 14.95
C MET A 155 1.28 2.04 13.97
N VAL A 156 1.53 1.86 12.67
CA VAL A 156 0.82 2.62 11.63
C VAL A 156 -0.69 2.36 11.68
N PRO A 157 -1.19 1.11 11.71
CA PRO A 157 -2.61 0.83 11.86
C PRO A 157 -3.25 1.43 13.13
N VAL A 158 -2.58 1.35 14.28
CA VAL A 158 -3.09 1.93 15.53
C VAL A 158 -3.22 3.45 15.44
N ILE A 159 -2.20 4.14 14.92
CA ILE A 159 -2.26 5.59 14.73
C ILE A 159 -3.42 5.98 13.79
N VAL A 160 -3.55 5.25 12.69
CA VAL A 160 -4.64 5.46 11.73
C VAL A 160 -5.99 5.21 12.37
N LEU A 161 -6.15 4.14 13.13
CA LEU A 161 -7.39 3.81 13.84
C LEU A 161 -7.81 4.92 14.80
N LEU A 162 -6.87 5.44 15.58
CA LEU A 162 -7.13 6.55 16.49
C LEU A 162 -7.56 7.81 15.75
N LEU A 163 -6.93 8.12 14.62
CA LEU A 163 -7.32 9.27 13.78
C LEU A 163 -8.71 9.07 13.17
N LEU A 164 -9.01 7.86 12.66
CA LEU A 164 -10.33 7.55 12.09
C LEU A 164 -11.42 7.60 13.15
N ARG A 165 -11.14 7.18 14.38
CA ARG A 165 -12.07 7.32 15.49
C ARG A 165 -12.43 8.77 15.78
N VAL A 166 -11.45 9.68 15.73
CA VAL A 166 -11.69 11.13 15.87
C VAL A 166 -12.56 11.65 14.72
N VAL A 167 -12.27 11.25 13.48
CA VAL A 167 -13.06 11.64 12.30
C VAL A 167 -14.49 11.12 12.38
N HIS A 168 -14.68 9.87 12.83
CA HIS A 168 -15.98 9.27 13.02
C HIS A 168 -16.78 10.01 14.10
N ALA A 169 -16.18 10.27 15.24
CA ALA A 169 -16.80 10.99 16.35
C ALA A 169 -17.18 12.45 15.98
N ALA A 170 -16.45 13.07 15.04
CA ALA A 170 -16.74 14.40 14.54
C ALA A 170 -17.92 14.44 13.55
N GLY A 171 -18.45 13.28 13.13
CA GLY A 171 -19.61 13.20 12.23
C GLY A 171 -19.39 13.77 10.82
N TRP A 172 -18.14 13.89 10.37
CA TRP A 172 -17.79 14.53 9.09
C TRP A 172 -18.22 13.73 7.86
N ILE A 173 -18.54 12.45 8.02
CA ILE A 173 -18.89 11.54 6.92
C ILE A 173 -20.19 10.83 7.26
N SER A 174 -21.27 11.08 6.49
CA SER A 174 -22.63 10.57 6.76
C SER A 174 -22.76 9.04 6.57
N ASP A 175 -21.97 8.41 5.67
CA ASP A 175 -21.91 6.95 5.46
C ASP A 175 -20.58 6.40 5.98
N GLY A 176 -20.17 6.90 7.16
CA GLY A 176 -18.79 6.94 7.60
C GLY A 176 -18.13 5.58 7.79
N LYS A 177 -18.82 4.58 8.37
CA LYS A 177 -18.16 3.35 8.82
C LYS A 177 -17.54 2.57 7.67
N ALA A 178 -18.26 2.34 6.57
CA ALA A 178 -17.74 1.56 5.43
C ALA A 178 -16.63 2.30 4.68
N ILE A 179 -16.75 3.62 4.49
CA ILE A 179 -15.70 4.45 3.88
C ILE A 179 -14.46 4.46 4.76
N LEU A 180 -14.61 4.65 6.06
CA LEU A 180 -13.50 4.63 7.02
C LEU A 180 -12.84 3.24 7.07
N MET A 181 -13.63 2.15 7.01
CA MET A 181 -13.10 0.79 6.92
C MET A 181 -12.27 0.61 5.64
N THR A 182 -12.74 1.10 4.49
CA THR A 182 -11.98 1.02 3.22
C THR A 182 -10.62 1.72 3.32
N VAL A 183 -10.60 2.91 3.92
CA VAL A 183 -9.37 3.66 4.15
C VAL A 183 -8.46 2.92 5.14
N TYR A 184 -9.04 2.34 6.20
CA TYR A 184 -8.32 1.58 7.20
C TYR A 184 -7.71 0.30 6.62
N LEU A 185 -8.45 -0.44 5.79
CA LEU A 185 -7.95 -1.63 5.08
C LEU A 185 -6.70 -1.30 4.27
N SER A 186 -6.65 -0.11 3.66
CA SER A 186 -5.46 0.34 2.93
C SER A 186 -4.24 0.57 3.85
N ALA A 187 -4.47 0.92 5.12
CA ALA A 187 -3.43 1.17 6.10
C ALA A 187 -2.87 -0.11 6.74
N ILE A 188 -3.70 -1.14 6.94
CA ILE A 188 -3.33 -2.37 7.65
C ILE A 188 -2.63 -3.41 6.77
N THR A 189 -2.60 -3.21 5.44
CA THR A 189 -1.93 -4.14 4.52
C THR A 189 -0.42 -4.14 4.67
N PRO A 190 0.26 -5.27 4.36
CA PRO A 190 1.71 -5.39 4.47
C PRO A 190 2.46 -4.46 3.51
N SER A 191 3.78 -4.51 3.54
CA SER A 191 4.67 -3.72 2.67
C SER A 191 4.42 -4.01 1.19
N CYS A 192 4.69 -3.03 0.33
CA CYS A 192 4.46 -3.13 -1.12
C CYS A 192 5.58 -3.91 -1.82
N ALA A 193 5.23 -4.93 -2.62
CA ALA A 193 6.18 -5.67 -3.44
C ALA A 193 6.97 -4.78 -4.42
N THR A 194 6.34 -3.72 -4.94
CA THR A 194 6.99 -2.76 -5.86
C THR A 194 8.22 -2.09 -5.23
N VAL A 195 8.25 -1.94 -3.90
CA VAL A 195 9.41 -1.38 -3.19
C VAL A 195 10.66 -2.22 -3.39
N THR A 196 10.52 -3.55 -3.40
CA THR A 196 11.65 -4.48 -3.67
C THR A 196 12.18 -4.28 -5.08
N SER A 197 11.30 -4.20 -6.08
CA SER A 197 11.71 -3.92 -7.47
C SER A 197 12.38 -2.56 -7.62
N MET A 198 11.89 -1.54 -6.90
CA MET A 198 12.52 -0.22 -6.88
C MET A 198 13.88 -0.24 -6.19
N ALA A 199 14.04 -1.01 -5.10
CA ALA A 199 15.33 -1.19 -4.43
C ALA A 199 16.37 -1.81 -5.39
N GLN A 200 15.98 -2.80 -6.20
CA GLN A 200 16.82 -3.34 -7.28
C GLN A 200 17.18 -2.27 -8.31
N LEU A 201 16.18 -1.54 -8.81
CA LEU A 201 16.37 -0.50 -9.84
C LEU A 201 17.35 0.59 -9.41
N TYR A 202 17.35 0.94 -8.12
CA TYR A 202 18.21 1.99 -7.55
C TYR A 202 19.46 1.45 -6.84
N ASN A 203 19.83 0.19 -7.08
CA ASN A 203 21.01 -0.48 -6.48
C ASN A 203 21.05 -0.36 -4.94
N ARG A 204 19.89 -0.52 -4.30
CA ARG A 204 19.77 -0.60 -2.84
C ARG A 204 19.65 -2.07 -2.42
N ASP A 205 19.65 -2.35 -1.12
CA ASP A 205 19.52 -3.70 -0.59
C ASP A 205 18.11 -4.28 -0.87
N ALA A 206 17.97 -4.85 -2.06
CA ALA A 206 16.74 -5.49 -2.50
C ALA A 206 16.48 -6.79 -1.72
N ALA A 207 17.54 -7.48 -1.25
CA ALA A 207 17.39 -8.68 -0.44
C ALA A 207 16.76 -8.35 0.93
N HIS A 208 17.20 -7.24 1.55
CA HIS A 208 16.58 -6.73 2.78
C HIS A 208 15.12 -6.32 2.54
N SER A 209 14.85 -5.57 1.45
CA SER A 209 13.47 -5.18 1.08
C SER A 209 12.57 -6.40 0.86
N SER A 210 13.05 -7.44 0.17
CA SER A 210 12.32 -8.68 -0.03
C SER A 210 12.05 -9.39 1.29
N ALA A 211 13.02 -9.42 2.20
CA ALA A 211 12.85 -9.98 3.54
C ALA A 211 11.75 -9.26 4.33
N LEU A 212 11.72 -7.92 4.30
CA LEU A 212 10.68 -7.11 4.95
C LEU A 212 9.31 -7.36 4.33
N TYR A 213 9.23 -7.42 2.99
CA TYR A 213 8.00 -7.74 2.27
C TYR A 213 7.45 -9.11 2.66
N VAL A 214 8.30 -10.16 2.61
CA VAL A 214 7.93 -11.54 2.95
C VAL A 214 7.47 -11.63 4.41
N LEU A 215 8.26 -11.09 5.35
CA LEU A 215 7.96 -11.13 6.77
C LEU A 215 6.64 -10.38 7.07
N SER A 216 6.46 -9.19 6.51
CA SER A 216 5.23 -8.43 6.71
C SER A 216 4.01 -9.13 6.09
N THR A 217 4.16 -9.77 4.92
CA THR A 217 3.08 -10.51 4.26
C THR A 217 2.66 -11.73 5.09
N LEU A 218 3.61 -12.51 5.61
CA LEU A 218 3.31 -13.67 6.45
C LEU A 218 2.65 -13.26 7.79
N LEU A 219 3.16 -12.22 8.44
CA LEU A 219 2.60 -11.75 9.69
C LEU A 219 1.25 -11.03 9.51
N SER A 220 0.98 -10.49 8.33
CA SER A 220 -0.31 -9.84 8.04
C SER A 220 -1.49 -10.80 8.09
N ILE A 221 -1.28 -12.11 7.91
CA ILE A 221 -2.31 -13.14 8.05
C ILE A 221 -2.97 -13.08 9.43
N PHE A 222 -2.20 -12.76 10.46
CA PHE A 222 -2.70 -12.63 11.85
C PHE A 222 -3.05 -11.19 12.20
N THR A 223 -2.25 -10.22 11.75
CA THR A 223 -2.45 -8.82 12.16
C THR A 223 -3.63 -8.16 11.47
N MET A 224 -3.93 -8.48 10.21
CA MET A 224 -5.06 -7.87 9.50
C MET A 224 -6.42 -8.22 10.15
N PRO A 225 -6.76 -9.49 10.42
CA PRO A 225 -8.00 -9.82 11.11
C PRO A 225 -8.10 -9.18 12.50
N LEU A 226 -6.98 -9.15 13.24
CA LEU A 226 -6.93 -8.50 14.55
C LEU A 226 -7.25 -7.00 14.45
N MET A 227 -6.65 -6.31 13.50
CA MET A 227 -6.86 -4.87 13.29
C MET A 227 -8.27 -4.57 12.79
N ILE A 228 -8.85 -5.42 11.92
CA ILE A 228 -10.25 -5.31 11.50
C ILE A 228 -11.18 -5.45 12.72
N GLY A 229 -10.95 -6.45 13.57
CA GLY A 229 -11.72 -6.64 14.79
C GLY A 229 -11.61 -5.44 15.75
N LEU A 230 -10.43 -4.85 15.89
CA LEU A 230 -10.25 -3.62 16.67
C LEU A 230 -11.02 -2.42 16.09
N PHE A 231 -11.06 -2.30 14.76
CA PHE A 231 -11.83 -1.26 14.10
C PHE A 231 -13.33 -1.41 14.38
N GLU A 232 -13.86 -2.63 14.26
CA GLU A 232 -15.28 -2.92 14.52
C GLU A 232 -15.72 -2.62 15.97
N VAL A 233 -14.81 -2.78 16.91
CA VAL A 233 -15.09 -2.50 18.35
C VAL A 233 -14.99 -1.00 18.64
N LEU A 234 -14.14 -0.25 17.95
CA LEU A 234 -13.83 1.15 18.28
C LEU A 234 -14.60 2.17 17.46
N ILE A 235 -15.11 1.78 16.29
CA ILE A 235 -15.86 2.60 15.31
C ILE A 235 -17.16 1.89 14.93
#